data_c75240778f67f8457989d8680565e626
#
_entry.id   c75240778f67f8457989d8680565e626
#
_cell.length_a   1.000
_cell.length_b   1.000
_cell.length_c   1.000
_cell.angle_alpha   90.00
_cell.angle_beta   90.00
_cell.angle_gamma   90.00
#
_symmetry.space_group_name_H-M   'P 1'
#
loop_
_entity.id
_entity.type
_entity.pdbx_description
1 polymer ?
#
loop_
_entity_poly.entity_id
_entity_poly.type
_entity_poly.pdbx_seq_one_letter_code
_entity_poly.pdbx_strand_id
1 'polypeptide(L)'
;MTDLKHITPEKILWVDLEMTGLNPTKDRILEVAAIVTDWDFNELGRFESGVGHDPAALKLLMDANSWAQDHPELTETLLKQSSESQPEEFVQAKLEEFINKHFEADEPALLAGNSIHMDRQFIRHWWPEVEKHLHYRMLDVSAWKVVMIGKYGTEYEKLEKHRALDDIRESIDELEFYLSKLNV
;
A
#
# COMPACT_ATOMS: atom_id res chain seq x y z
N MET A 1 -8.16 11.27 32.28
CA MET A 1 -7.54 11.47 30.96
C MET A 1 -7.60 10.11 30.28
N THR A 2 -8.37 9.96 29.21
CA THR A 2 -8.42 8.74 28.42
C THR A 2 -7.04 8.55 27.82
N ASP A 3 -6.43 7.39 28.00
CA ASP A 3 -5.12 7.08 27.45
C ASP A 3 -5.22 7.07 25.93
N LEU A 4 -4.77 8.13 25.28
CA LEU A 4 -4.84 8.31 23.84
C LEU A 4 -3.89 7.36 23.07
N LYS A 5 -2.95 6.71 23.75
CA LYS A 5 -1.99 5.76 23.18
C LYS A 5 -2.68 4.59 22.45
N HIS A 6 -3.87 4.17 22.91
CA HIS A 6 -4.67 3.14 22.21
C HIS A 6 -5.44 3.66 21.00
N ILE A 7 -5.38 4.96 20.70
CA ILE A 7 -6.16 5.59 19.61
C ILE A 7 -5.25 6.03 18.46
N THR A 8 -4.01 6.37 18.76
CA THR A 8 -3.02 6.86 17.79
C THR A 8 -1.74 6.06 17.92
N PRO A 9 -1.49 5.12 16.99
CA PRO A 9 -0.19 4.47 16.88
C PRO A 9 0.95 5.49 16.76
N GLU A 10 2.11 5.18 17.31
CA GLU A 10 3.29 6.08 17.28
C GLU A 10 3.93 6.15 15.88
N LYS A 11 3.65 5.15 15.03
CA LYS A 11 4.21 5.00 13.68
C LYS A 11 3.11 4.69 12.69
N ILE A 12 3.40 4.94 11.42
CA ILE A 12 2.52 4.74 10.28
C ILE A 12 3.17 3.68 9.38
N LEU A 13 2.38 2.68 8.97
CA LEU A 13 2.75 1.70 7.95
C LEU A 13 2.10 2.10 6.62
N TRP A 14 2.87 2.72 5.77
CA TRP A 14 2.47 3.02 4.40
C TRP A 14 2.62 1.77 3.55
N VAL A 15 1.58 1.44 2.80
CA VAL A 15 1.58 0.28 1.89
C VAL A 15 0.96 0.67 0.56
N ASP A 16 1.51 0.11 -0.50
CA ASP A 16 0.94 0.13 -1.82
C ASP A 16 1.15 -1.22 -2.50
N LEU A 17 0.15 -1.70 -3.22
CA LEU A 17 0.16 -2.97 -3.92
C LEU A 17 -0.07 -2.75 -5.41
N GLU A 18 0.73 -3.38 -6.25
CA GLU A 18 0.38 -3.59 -7.65
C GLU A 18 -0.36 -4.92 -7.80
N MET A 19 -1.45 -4.92 -8.54
CA MET A 19 -2.34 -6.07 -8.64
C MET A 19 -2.75 -6.35 -10.08
N THR A 20 -3.17 -7.58 -10.38
CA THR A 20 -3.67 -7.95 -11.72
C THR A 20 -5.03 -7.31 -12.07
N GLY A 21 -5.69 -6.68 -11.11
CA GLY A 21 -6.99 -6.04 -11.23
C GLY A 21 -7.54 -5.63 -9.88
N LEU A 22 -8.81 -5.24 -9.80
CA LEU A 22 -9.43 -4.66 -8.60
C LEU A 22 -10.35 -5.60 -7.83
N ASN A 23 -10.44 -6.86 -8.20
CA ASN A 23 -11.28 -7.84 -7.51
C ASN A 23 -10.44 -8.73 -6.58
N PRO A 24 -10.43 -8.49 -5.25
CA PRO A 24 -9.55 -9.20 -4.32
C PRO A 24 -9.81 -10.71 -4.23
N THR A 25 -10.96 -11.20 -4.72
CA THR A 25 -11.26 -12.64 -4.72
C THR A 25 -10.80 -13.37 -5.99
N LYS A 26 -10.35 -12.64 -7.02
CA LYS A 26 -9.93 -13.19 -8.31
C LYS A 26 -8.54 -12.75 -8.69
N ASP A 27 -8.25 -11.49 -8.44
CA ASP A 27 -6.99 -10.87 -8.83
C ASP A 27 -5.88 -11.16 -7.82
N ARG A 28 -4.63 -10.99 -8.23
CA ARG A 28 -3.44 -11.34 -7.46
C ARG A 28 -2.57 -10.12 -7.21
N ILE A 29 -1.85 -10.14 -6.11
CA ILE A 29 -0.82 -9.16 -5.79
C ILE A 29 0.43 -9.48 -6.61
N LEU A 30 0.96 -8.49 -7.32
CA LEU A 30 2.16 -8.61 -8.17
C LEU A 30 3.39 -7.98 -7.56
N GLU A 31 3.20 -6.88 -6.84
CA GLU A 31 4.25 -6.15 -6.14
C GLU A 31 3.68 -5.61 -4.83
N VAL A 32 4.53 -5.54 -3.83
CA VAL A 32 4.23 -4.88 -2.56
C VAL A 32 5.38 -3.97 -2.20
N ALA A 33 5.05 -2.76 -1.81
CA ALA A 33 5.97 -1.88 -1.10
C ALA A 33 5.39 -1.48 0.25
N ALA A 34 6.27 -1.25 1.22
CA ALA A 34 5.91 -0.71 2.51
C ALA A 34 7.00 0.25 3.01
N ILE A 35 6.57 1.36 3.61
CA ILE A 35 7.44 2.30 4.33
C ILE A 35 6.87 2.47 5.73
N VAL A 36 7.72 2.46 6.75
CA VAL A 36 7.34 2.86 8.11
C VAL A 36 7.88 4.26 8.35
N THR A 37 7.01 5.16 8.82
CA THR A 37 7.40 6.51 9.25
C THR A 37 6.94 6.79 10.67
N ASP A 38 7.54 7.81 11.30
CA ASP A 38 6.92 8.53 12.41
C ASP A 38 5.87 9.55 11.89
N TRP A 39 5.30 10.36 12.81
CA TRP A 39 4.31 11.39 12.44
C TRP A 39 4.91 12.67 11.86
N ASP A 40 6.24 12.80 11.89
CA ASP A 40 6.98 13.85 11.17
C ASP A 40 7.42 13.38 9.76
N PHE A 41 6.90 12.21 9.33
CA PHE A 41 7.17 11.53 8.06
C PHE A 41 8.63 11.13 7.83
N ASN A 42 9.45 11.05 8.89
CA ASN A 42 10.78 10.48 8.79
C ASN A 42 10.71 8.98 8.52
N GLU A 43 11.37 8.51 7.45
CA GLU A 43 11.44 7.09 7.10
C GLU A 43 12.27 6.31 8.14
N LEU A 44 11.64 5.34 8.80
CA LEU A 44 12.24 4.45 9.79
C LEU A 44 12.65 3.10 9.18
N GLY A 45 12.08 2.75 8.05
CA GLY A 45 12.41 1.54 7.30
C GLY A 45 11.54 1.37 6.08
N ARG A 46 12.02 0.52 5.15
CA ARG A 46 11.28 0.18 3.93
C ARG A 46 11.39 -1.30 3.59
N PHE A 47 10.39 -1.77 2.87
CA PHE A 47 10.31 -3.09 2.28
C PHE A 47 9.77 -2.96 0.86
N GLU A 48 10.29 -3.76 -0.07
CA GLU A 48 9.82 -3.83 -1.45
C GLU A 48 10.05 -5.24 -1.97
N SER A 49 9.05 -5.83 -2.63
CA SER A 49 9.18 -7.14 -3.26
C SER A 49 8.17 -7.33 -4.38
N GLY A 50 8.62 -7.92 -5.48
CA GLY A 50 7.72 -8.59 -6.41
C GLY A 50 7.17 -9.88 -5.80
N VAL A 51 6.02 -10.33 -6.28
CA VAL A 51 5.34 -11.56 -5.83
C VAL A 51 5.30 -12.57 -6.97
N GLY A 52 5.87 -13.76 -6.72
CA GLY A 52 5.97 -14.83 -7.71
C GLY A 52 4.68 -15.64 -7.81
N HIS A 53 4.18 -15.79 -9.03
CA HIS A 53 3.02 -16.61 -9.36
C HIS A 53 3.30 -17.56 -10.53
N ASP A 54 2.42 -18.53 -10.75
CA ASP A 54 2.44 -19.35 -11.96
C ASP A 54 2.27 -18.46 -13.20
N PRO A 55 3.23 -18.46 -14.17
CA PRO A 55 3.20 -17.53 -15.28
C PRO A 55 2.00 -17.72 -16.21
N ALA A 56 1.49 -18.95 -16.35
CA ALA A 56 0.35 -19.22 -17.24
C ALA A 56 -0.96 -18.72 -16.59
N ALA A 57 -1.13 -18.94 -15.29
CA ALA A 57 -2.28 -18.43 -14.55
C ALA A 57 -2.28 -16.91 -14.52
N LEU A 58 -1.12 -16.29 -14.25
CA LEU A 58 -0.98 -14.85 -14.21
C LEU A 58 -1.29 -14.20 -15.56
N LYS A 59 -0.77 -14.77 -16.65
CA LYS A 59 -1.05 -14.28 -18.02
C LYS A 59 -2.54 -14.29 -18.32
N LEU A 60 -3.28 -15.33 -17.93
CA LEU A 60 -4.72 -15.39 -18.14
C LEU A 60 -5.47 -14.27 -17.42
N LEU A 61 -5.06 -13.91 -16.21
CA LEU A 61 -5.65 -12.79 -15.46
C LEU A 61 -5.37 -11.45 -16.15
N MET A 62 -4.13 -11.23 -16.57
CA MET A 62 -3.73 -9.98 -17.24
C MET A 62 -4.37 -9.83 -18.62
N ASP A 63 -4.45 -10.90 -19.40
CA ASP A 63 -5.11 -10.88 -20.72
C ASP A 63 -6.61 -10.55 -20.63
N ALA A 64 -7.25 -10.87 -19.51
CA ALA A 64 -8.66 -10.57 -19.24
C ALA A 64 -8.90 -9.15 -18.68
N ASN A 65 -7.85 -8.41 -18.36
CA ASN A 65 -7.93 -7.09 -17.72
C ASN A 65 -7.74 -5.98 -18.77
N SER A 66 -8.74 -5.08 -18.92
CA SER A 66 -8.67 -3.95 -19.86
C SER A 66 -7.52 -2.99 -19.55
N TRP A 67 -7.25 -2.71 -18.28
CA TRP A 67 -6.13 -1.86 -17.89
C TRP A 67 -4.79 -2.43 -18.37
N ALA A 68 -4.58 -3.73 -18.21
CA ALA A 68 -3.37 -4.41 -18.69
C ALA A 68 -3.21 -4.35 -20.20
N GLN A 69 -4.33 -4.39 -20.96
CA GLN A 69 -4.34 -4.23 -22.40
C GLN A 69 -3.99 -2.79 -22.83
N ASP A 70 -4.39 -1.81 -22.05
CA ASP A 70 -4.09 -0.39 -22.29
C ASP A 70 -2.64 -0.03 -21.89
N HIS A 71 -1.97 -0.85 -21.04
CA HIS A 71 -0.61 -0.64 -20.54
C HIS A 71 0.32 -1.84 -20.80
N PRO A 72 0.54 -2.22 -22.07
CA PRO A 72 1.23 -3.47 -22.42
C PRO A 72 2.69 -3.54 -21.93
N GLU A 73 3.43 -2.44 -21.97
CA GLU A 73 4.84 -2.40 -21.54
C GLU A 73 4.99 -2.60 -20.02
N LEU A 74 4.10 -1.96 -19.25
CA LEU A 74 4.08 -2.13 -17.80
C LEU A 74 3.63 -3.54 -17.42
N THR A 75 2.61 -4.05 -18.12
CA THR A 75 2.12 -5.43 -17.95
C THR A 75 3.24 -6.45 -18.19
N GLU A 76 4.02 -6.32 -19.27
CA GLU A 76 5.16 -7.21 -19.54
C GLU A 76 6.21 -7.11 -18.43
N THR A 77 6.48 -5.91 -17.94
CA THR A 77 7.43 -5.68 -16.85
C THR A 77 6.98 -6.38 -15.58
N LEU A 78 5.71 -6.25 -15.19
CA LEU A 78 5.15 -6.90 -13.99
C LEU A 78 5.11 -8.43 -14.12
N LEU A 79 4.76 -8.97 -15.30
CA LEU A 79 4.80 -10.41 -15.57
C LEU A 79 6.22 -10.98 -15.45
N LYS A 80 7.20 -10.28 -16.02
CA LYS A 80 8.60 -10.65 -15.91
C LYS A 80 9.07 -10.60 -14.46
N GLN A 81 8.80 -9.51 -13.75
CA GLN A 81 9.16 -9.35 -12.35
C GLN A 81 8.56 -10.47 -11.50
N SER A 82 7.28 -10.81 -11.68
CA SER A 82 6.64 -11.92 -10.98
C SER A 82 7.33 -13.26 -11.24
N SER A 83 7.73 -13.54 -12.49
CA SER A 83 8.42 -14.80 -12.83
C SER A 83 9.81 -14.94 -12.20
N GLU A 84 10.43 -13.83 -11.83
CA GLU A 84 11.76 -13.75 -11.20
C GLU A 84 11.68 -13.60 -9.66
N SER A 85 10.45 -13.43 -9.14
CA SER A 85 10.21 -13.14 -7.72
C SER A 85 10.04 -14.41 -6.87
N GLN A 86 10.12 -14.22 -5.55
CA GLN A 86 9.89 -15.28 -4.59
C GLN A 86 8.38 -15.64 -4.52
N PRO A 87 8.04 -16.88 -4.14
CA PRO A 87 6.64 -17.27 -3.96
C PRO A 87 5.88 -16.36 -2.98
N GLU A 88 4.58 -16.24 -3.19
CA GLU A 88 3.68 -15.36 -2.44
C GLU A 88 3.80 -15.56 -0.91
N GLU A 89 3.85 -16.81 -0.45
CA GLU A 89 3.95 -17.13 0.98
C GLU A 89 5.28 -16.65 1.60
N PHE A 90 6.35 -16.66 0.80
CA PHE A 90 7.65 -16.16 1.26
C PHE A 90 7.63 -14.63 1.38
N VAL A 91 7.03 -13.94 0.41
CA VAL A 91 6.89 -12.47 0.42
C VAL A 91 6.01 -12.03 1.59
N GLN A 92 4.88 -12.71 1.81
CA GLN A 92 4.03 -12.49 2.98
C GLN A 92 4.82 -12.59 4.29
N ALA A 93 5.57 -13.70 4.49
CA ALA A 93 6.35 -13.90 5.71
C ALA A 93 7.43 -12.80 5.89
N LYS A 94 8.04 -12.32 4.80
CA LYS A 94 9.02 -11.22 4.86
C LYS A 94 8.38 -9.88 5.21
N LEU A 95 7.18 -9.61 4.72
CA LEU A 95 6.43 -8.43 5.12
C LEU A 95 6.02 -8.49 6.61
N GLU A 96 5.62 -9.68 7.10
CA GLU A 96 5.37 -9.88 8.54
C GLU A 96 6.61 -9.65 9.40
N GLU A 97 7.77 -10.18 8.97
CA GLU A 97 9.06 -9.92 9.66
C GLU A 97 9.38 -8.42 9.69
N PHE A 98 9.13 -7.71 8.57
CA PHE A 98 9.33 -6.27 8.49
C PHE A 98 8.40 -5.51 9.45
N ILE A 99 7.11 -5.86 9.50
CA ILE A 99 6.16 -5.24 10.42
C ILE A 99 6.58 -5.51 11.88
N ASN A 100 6.87 -6.76 12.23
CA ASN A 100 7.28 -7.15 13.58
C ASN A 100 8.62 -6.53 14.04
N LYS A 101 9.46 -6.10 13.11
CA LYS A 101 10.69 -5.35 13.41
C LYS A 101 10.40 -3.91 13.86
N HIS A 102 9.33 -3.31 13.37
CA HIS A 102 9.04 -1.89 13.57
C HIS A 102 7.90 -1.62 14.56
N PHE A 103 7.03 -2.60 14.79
CA PHE A 103 5.88 -2.50 15.71
C PHE A 103 5.98 -3.57 16.78
N GLU A 104 5.66 -3.22 18.02
CA GLU A 104 5.61 -4.18 19.12
C GLU A 104 4.38 -5.10 18.98
N ALA A 105 4.40 -6.26 19.63
CA ALA A 105 3.36 -7.27 19.49
C ALA A 105 1.95 -6.80 19.92
N ASP A 106 1.86 -5.78 20.77
CA ASP A 106 0.63 -5.15 21.26
C ASP A 106 0.34 -3.78 20.59
N GLU A 107 1.19 -3.36 19.64
CA GLU A 107 1.04 -2.13 18.84
C GLU A 107 0.60 -2.47 17.40
N PRO A 108 -0.70 -2.48 17.09
CA PRO A 108 -1.14 -2.75 15.73
C PRO A 108 -0.75 -1.60 14.79
N ALA A 109 -0.18 -1.95 13.63
CA ALA A 109 0.31 -1.00 12.63
C ALA A 109 -0.82 -0.21 11.98
N LEU A 110 -0.75 1.12 11.99
CA LEU A 110 -1.69 1.99 11.30
C LEU A 110 -1.40 1.96 9.80
N LEU A 111 -2.25 1.27 9.04
CA LEU A 111 -2.14 1.18 7.59
C LEU A 111 -2.49 2.52 6.94
N ALA A 112 -1.64 2.99 6.01
CA ALA A 112 -1.79 4.25 5.30
C ALA A 112 -1.49 4.13 3.81
N GLY A 113 -2.12 4.99 3.01
CA GLY A 113 -1.91 5.10 1.56
C GLY A 113 -3.07 5.79 0.85
N ASN A 114 -3.00 5.90 -0.46
CA ASN A 114 -4.10 6.39 -1.28
C ASN A 114 -5.09 5.26 -1.58
N SER A 115 -6.39 5.49 -1.31
CA SER A 115 -7.44 4.46 -1.46
C SER A 115 -7.09 3.14 -0.78
N ILE A 116 -6.35 3.22 0.31
CA ILE A 116 -5.72 2.11 1.04
C ILE A 116 -6.70 1.00 1.45
N HIS A 117 -8.00 1.29 1.42
CA HIS A 117 -9.03 0.29 1.65
C HIS A 117 -9.01 -0.82 0.59
N MET A 118 -8.55 -0.53 -0.64
CA MET A 118 -8.42 -1.53 -1.71
C MET A 118 -7.28 -2.50 -1.39
N ASP A 119 -6.09 -1.97 -1.08
CA ASP A 119 -4.92 -2.77 -0.68
C ASP A 119 -5.26 -3.66 0.53
N ARG A 120 -5.95 -3.08 1.52
CA ARG A 120 -6.38 -3.85 2.69
C ARG A 120 -7.33 -5.00 2.34
N GLN A 121 -8.20 -4.88 1.32
CA GLN A 121 -9.05 -5.98 0.89
C GLN A 121 -8.22 -7.13 0.31
N PHE A 122 -7.17 -6.84 -0.46
CA PHE A 122 -6.22 -7.84 -0.98
C PHE A 122 -5.42 -8.48 0.16
N ILE A 123 -4.86 -7.68 1.06
CA ILE A 123 -4.16 -8.18 2.25
C ILE A 123 -5.07 -9.13 3.05
N ARG A 124 -6.29 -8.72 3.35
CA ARG A 124 -7.26 -9.53 4.09
C ARG A 124 -7.57 -10.86 3.42
N HIS A 125 -7.64 -10.87 2.09
CA HIS A 125 -8.00 -12.06 1.32
C HIS A 125 -6.81 -13.01 1.11
N TRP A 126 -5.66 -12.47 0.71
CA TRP A 126 -4.50 -13.26 0.31
C TRP A 126 -3.45 -13.41 1.43
N TRP A 127 -3.33 -12.42 2.31
CA TRP A 127 -2.34 -12.36 3.37
C TRP A 127 -2.96 -12.17 4.76
N PRO A 128 -3.82 -13.10 5.21
CA PRO A 128 -4.56 -12.97 6.46
C PRO A 128 -3.67 -12.90 7.70
N GLU A 129 -2.43 -13.40 7.63
CA GLU A 129 -1.47 -13.28 8.73
C GLU A 129 -0.99 -11.82 8.85
N VAL A 130 -0.72 -11.13 7.72
CA VAL A 130 -0.40 -9.69 7.72
C VAL A 130 -1.56 -8.87 8.29
N GLU A 131 -2.81 -9.19 7.91
CA GLU A 131 -4.00 -8.45 8.41
C GLU A 131 -4.09 -8.47 9.95
N LYS A 132 -3.60 -9.50 10.63
CA LYS A 132 -3.62 -9.60 12.11
C LYS A 132 -2.75 -8.55 12.80
N HIS A 133 -1.75 -8.02 12.13
CA HIS A 133 -0.87 -6.98 12.64
C HIS A 133 -1.42 -5.57 12.42
N LEU A 134 -2.49 -5.42 11.65
CA LEU A 134 -3.00 -4.11 11.26
C LEU A 134 -4.00 -3.55 12.26
N HIS A 135 -3.89 -2.25 12.51
CA HIS A 135 -4.89 -1.52 13.28
C HIS A 135 -6.24 -1.50 12.52
N TYR A 136 -7.36 -1.49 13.25
CA TYR A 136 -8.69 -1.48 12.63
C TYR A 136 -8.99 -0.18 11.85
N ARG A 137 -8.35 0.93 12.21
CA ARG A 137 -8.40 2.20 11.47
C ARG A 137 -7.36 2.21 10.36
N MET A 138 -7.58 3.09 9.39
CA MET A 138 -6.66 3.37 8.30
C MET A 138 -6.49 4.88 8.13
N LEU A 139 -5.34 5.29 7.61
CA LEU A 139 -5.07 6.66 7.19
C LEU A 139 -5.17 6.71 5.66
N ASP A 140 -6.37 7.01 5.15
CA ASP A 140 -6.63 7.10 3.71
C ASP A 140 -6.39 8.53 3.21
N VAL A 141 -5.31 8.74 2.43
CA VAL A 141 -4.94 10.04 1.87
C VAL A 141 -5.97 10.52 0.85
N SER A 142 -6.65 9.60 0.14
CA SER A 142 -7.72 9.96 -0.79
C SER A 142 -8.90 10.64 -0.08
N ALA A 143 -9.16 10.32 1.18
CA ALA A 143 -10.18 11.02 1.98
C ALA A 143 -9.76 12.47 2.27
N TRP A 144 -8.47 12.71 2.54
CA TRP A 144 -7.92 14.07 2.67
C TRP A 144 -8.04 14.84 1.37
N LYS A 145 -7.69 14.22 0.23
CA LYS A 145 -7.86 14.82 -1.11
C LYS A 145 -9.28 15.33 -1.33
N VAL A 146 -10.29 14.50 -1.04
CA VAL A 146 -11.70 14.89 -1.18
C VAL A 146 -12.05 16.12 -0.33
N VAL A 147 -11.59 16.17 0.93
CA VAL A 147 -11.83 17.30 1.83
C VAL A 147 -11.11 18.55 1.35
N MET A 148 -9.84 18.42 0.95
CA MET A 148 -9.01 19.55 0.56
C MET A 148 -9.51 20.19 -0.74
N ILE A 149 -9.89 19.39 -1.73
CA ILE A 149 -10.51 19.90 -2.96
C ILE A 149 -11.89 20.51 -2.66
N GLY A 150 -12.76 19.75 -2.00
CA GLY A 150 -14.16 20.15 -1.82
C GLY A 150 -14.37 21.34 -0.88
N LYS A 151 -13.55 21.46 0.15
CA LYS A 151 -13.70 22.52 1.17
C LYS A 151 -12.74 23.69 0.97
N TYR A 152 -11.50 23.42 0.54
CA TYR A 152 -10.43 24.41 0.49
C TYR A 152 -9.99 24.75 -0.94
N GLY A 153 -10.49 24.05 -1.98
CA GLY A 153 -10.12 24.26 -3.38
C GLY A 153 -8.64 23.98 -3.65
N THR A 154 -8.02 23.10 -2.83
CA THR A 154 -6.60 22.77 -2.87
C THR A 154 -6.42 21.37 -3.40
N GLU A 155 -5.62 21.22 -4.45
CA GLU A 155 -5.27 19.93 -5.06
C GLU A 155 -3.75 19.76 -5.10
N TYR A 156 -3.31 18.52 -4.88
CA TYR A 156 -1.92 18.09 -5.06
C TYR A 156 -1.78 17.48 -6.46
N GLU A 157 -0.77 17.93 -7.22
CA GLU A 157 -0.48 17.37 -8.56
C GLU A 157 0.45 16.17 -8.42
N LYS A 158 -0.04 14.98 -8.78
CA LYS A 158 0.74 13.72 -8.77
C LYS A 158 1.51 13.52 -10.06
N LEU A 159 2.67 12.88 -9.93
CA LEU A 159 3.45 12.33 -11.03
C LEU A 159 3.14 10.82 -11.10
N GLU A 160 2.23 10.41 -11.98
CA GLU A 160 1.84 8.99 -12.13
C GLU A 160 3.04 8.15 -12.59
N LYS A 161 3.55 7.26 -11.72
CA LYS A 161 4.70 6.38 -12.01
C LYS A 161 4.35 4.90 -12.03
N HIS A 162 3.26 4.49 -11.38
CA HIS A 162 2.79 3.10 -11.29
C HIS A 162 3.86 2.11 -10.79
N ARG A 163 4.57 2.49 -9.73
CA ARG A 163 5.49 1.62 -8.99
C ARG A 163 5.21 1.81 -7.51
N ALA A 164 4.92 0.71 -6.83
CA ALA A 164 4.42 0.72 -5.46
C ALA A 164 5.27 1.60 -4.50
N LEU A 165 6.60 1.54 -4.57
CA LEU A 165 7.44 2.37 -3.70
C LEU A 165 7.37 3.88 -4.01
N ASP A 166 7.28 4.25 -5.29
CA ASP A 166 7.16 5.64 -5.71
C ASP A 166 5.78 6.19 -5.35
N ASP A 167 4.72 5.38 -5.51
CA ASP A 167 3.34 5.74 -5.19
C ASP A 167 3.13 5.94 -3.68
N ILE A 168 3.85 5.17 -2.83
CA ILE A 168 3.92 5.44 -1.38
C ILE A 168 4.52 6.81 -1.10
N ARG A 169 5.66 7.14 -1.70
CA ARG A 169 6.32 8.44 -1.47
C ARG A 169 5.42 9.60 -1.89
N GLU A 170 4.77 9.48 -3.04
CA GLU A 170 3.78 10.48 -3.47
C GLU A 170 2.59 10.58 -2.51
N SER A 171 2.17 9.47 -1.90
CA SER A 171 1.10 9.49 -0.90
C SER A 171 1.51 10.22 0.39
N ILE A 172 2.77 10.06 0.82
CA ILE A 172 3.35 10.78 1.96
C ILE A 172 3.45 12.27 1.62
N ASP A 173 4.04 12.63 0.48
CA ASP A 173 4.19 14.01 0.02
C ASP A 173 2.83 14.70 -0.13
N GLU A 174 1.82 14.00 -0.64
CA GLU A 174 0.45 14.50 -0.78
C GLU A 174 -0.17 14.81 0.57
N LEU A 175 -0.02 13.93 1.55
CA LEU A 175 -0.54 14.17 2.91
C LEU A 175 0.20 15.33 3.58
N GLU A 176 1.52 15.37 3.50
CA GLU A 176 2.34 16.46 4.04
C GLU A 176 1.94 17.80 3.43
N PHE A 177 1.76 17.83 2.09
CA PHE A 177 1.26 19.02 1.40
C PHE A 177 -0.09 19.48 1.97
N TYR A 178 -1.06 18.56 2.16
CA TYR A 178 -2.37 18.93 2.70
C TYR A 178 -2.27 19.46 4.13
N LEU A 179 -1.48 18.81 4.98
CA LEU A 179 -1.27 19.25 6.36
C LEU A 179 -0.61 20.64 6.42
N SER A 180 0.32 20.96 5.50
CA SER A 180 0.95 22.27 5.41
C SER A 180 -0.02 23.42 5.09
N LYS A 181 -1.21 23.12 4.54
CA LYS A 181 -2.25 24.11 4.24
C LYS A 181 -3.21 24.37 5.41
N LEU A 182 -3.14 23.54 6.44
CA LEU A 182 -3.95 23.72 7.64
C LEU A 182 -3.25 24.73 8.58
N ASN A 183 -3.96 25.80 8.94
CA ASN A 183 -3.51 26.73 9.98
C ASN A 183 -3.85 26.11 11.35
N VAL A 184 -2.97 25.25 11.87
CA VAL A 184 -3.11 24.67 13.21
C VAL A 184 -2.09 25.31 14.13
#